data_609b97e2983064b30feb642fceb2ca31
#
_entry.id   609b97e2983064b30feb642fceb2ca31
#
_cell.length_a   1.000
_cell.length_b   1.000
_cell.length_c   1.000
_cell.angle_alpha   90.00
_cell.angle_beta   90.00
_cell.angle_gamma   90.00
#
_symmetry.space_group_name_H-M   'P 1'
#
loop_
_entity.id
_entity.type
_entity.pdbx_description
1 polymer ?
#
loop_
_entity_poly.entity_id
_entity_poly.type
_entity_poly.pdbx_seq_one_letter_code
_entity_poly.pdbx_strand_id
1 'polypeptide(L)'
;LQEPCPNCFIMYCSSLEEMETVYWTFYALWKHGFFHPHLCGSVIEMLRLCDLKTLMRNFILPALEKSTQNPEMTLKIKATWELEKKIQQQARAVKELRDSLVRRYYLTM
;
A
#
# COMPACT_ATOMS: atom_id res chain seq x y z
N LEU A 1 -19.69 -8.99 5.89
CA LEU A 1 -18.32 -9.50 6.00
C LEU A 1 -18.05 -10.43 4.84
N GLN A 2 -17.13 -10.06 3.99
CA GLN A 2 -16.69 -10.93 2.92
C GLN A 2 -15.73 -11.99 3.47
N GLU A 3 -15.83 -13.20 2.96
CA GLU A 3 -14.85 -14.22 3.28
C GLU A 3 -13.48 -13.80 2.72
N PRO A 4 -12.39 -14.01 3.49
CA PRO A 4 -11.07 -13.68 2.99
C PRO A 4 -10.69 -14.55 1.79
N CYS A 5 -9.96 -13.95 0.85
CA CYS A 5 -9.40 -14.68 -0.29
C CYS A 5 -8.46 -15.79 0.22
N PRO A 6 -8.47 -17.01 -0.38
CA PRO A 6 -7.58 -18.09 0.04
C PRO A 6 -6.09 -17.73 0.00
N ASN A 7 -5.72 -16.73 -0.79
CA ASN A 7 -4.33 -16.28 -0.94
C ASN A 7 -4.00 -15.05 -0.09
N CYS A 8 -4.87 -14.70 0.84
CA CYS A 8 -4.71 -13.55 1.73
C CYS A 8 -4.36 -14.00 3.15
N PHE A 9 -3.63 -13.14 3.86
CA PHE A 9 -3.36 -13.34 5.27
C PHE A 9 -4.25 -12.40 6.08
N ILE A 10 -4.68 -12.88 7.25
CA ILE A 10 -5.49 -12.08 8.18
C ILE A 10 -4.66 -11.82 9.42
N MET A 11 -4.64 -10.57 9.87
CA MET A 11 -4.04 -10.18 11.12
C MET A 11 -5.10 -9.62 12.05
N TYR A 12 -5.17 -10.16 13.26
CA TYR A 12 -6.13 -9.73 14.26
C TYR A 12 -5.47 -8.68 15.17
N CYS A 13 -6.16 -7.57 15.35
CA CYS A 13 -5.69 -6.47 16.19
C CYS A 13 -6.65 -6.24 17.35
N SER A 14 -6.13 -5.78 18.49
CA SER A 14 -6.91 -5.58 19.70
C SER A 14 -7.66 -4.24 19.73
N SER A 15 -7.24 -3.28 18.92
CA SER A 15 -7.85 -1.95 18.86
C SER A 15 -7.78 -1.37 17.46
N LEU A 16 -8.60 -0.35 17.21
CA LEU A 16 -8.58 0.39 15.94
C LEU A 16 -7.24 1.10 15.74
N GLU A 17 -6.69 1.66 16.81
CA GLU A 17 -5.39 2.34 16.78
C GLU A 17 -4.26 1.37 16.39
N GLU A 18 -4.25 0.19 16.97
CA GLU A 18 -3.29 -0.86 16.62
C GLU A 18 -3.46 -1.28 15.16
N MET A 19 -4.69 -1.43 14.69
CA MET A 19 -4.99 -1.77 13.30
C MET A 19 -4.44 -0.72 12.34
N GLU A 20 -4.61 0.56 12.61
CA GLU A 20 -4.07 1.63 11.78
C GLU A 20 -2.55 1.63 11.76
N THR A 21 -1.91 1.44 12.92
CA THR A 21 -0.45 1.36 13.01
C THR A 21 0.09 0.21 12.18
N VAL A 22 -0.52 -0.97 12.30
CA VAL A 22 -0.16 -2.16 11.52
C VAL A 22 -0.37 -1.90 10.02
N TYR A 23 -1.53 -1.37 9.65
CA TYR A 23 -1.86 -1.10 8.25
C TYR A 23 -0.83 -0.19 7.60
N TRP A 24 -0.52 0.96 8.23
CA TRP A 24 0.39 1.93 7.64
C TRP A 24 1.85 1.46 7.64
N THR A 25 2.23 0.62 8.59
CA THR A 25 3.56 0.02 8.61
C THR A 25 3.72 -0.97 7.44
N PHE A 26 2.75 -1.86 7.26
CA PHE A 26 2.75 -2.79 6.11
C PHE A 26 2.67 -2.05 4.79
N TYR A 27 1.84 -1.02 4.70
CA TYR A 27 1.71 -0.20 3.51
C TYR A 27 3.04 0.44 3.13
N ALA A 28 3.74 1.03 4.09
CA ALA A 28 5.03 1.66 3.87
C ALA A 28 6.06 0.65 3.36
N LEU A 29 6.13 -0.51 4.00
CA LEU A 29 7.05 -1.57 3.60
C LEU A 29 6.74 -2.09 2.20
N TRP A 30 5.47 -2.30 1.89
CA TRP A 30 5.04 -2.75 0.58
C TRP A 30 5.37 -1.74 -0.52
N LYS A 31 5.06 -0.46 -0.32
CA LYS A 31 5.35 0.60 -1.28
C LYS A 31 6.84 0.79 -1.50
N HIS A 32 7.65 0.52 -0.50
CA HIS A 32 9.11 0.58 -0.61
C HIS A 32 9.70 -0.64 -1.33
N GLY A 33 8.90 -1.67 -1.61
CA GLY A 33 9.35 -2.89 -2.27
C GLY A 33 9.96 -3.92 -1.33
N PHE A 34 9.72 -3.81 -0.03
CA PHE A 34 10.30 -4.70 0.98
C PHE A 34 9.96 -6.17 0.73
N PHE A 35 8.72 -6.45 0.33
CA PHE A 35 8.27 -7.83 0.14
C PHE A 35 8.70 -8.44 -1.19
N HIS A 36 9.04 -7.62 -2.16
CA HIS A 36 9.31 -8.08 -3.53
C HIS A 36 10.40 -9.17 -3.62
N PRO A 37 11.58 -9.06 -2.94
CA PRO A 37 12.60 -10.10 -2.99
C PRO A 37 12.18 -11.44 -2.38
N HIS A 38 11.10 -11.46 -1.59
CA HIS A 38 10.62 -12.64 -0.88
C HIS A 38 9.42 -13.31 -1.57
N LEU A 39 8.95 -12.73 -2.68
CA LEU A 39 7.83 -13.28 -3.44
C LEU A 39 8.27 -14.50 -4.23
N CYS A 40 7.37 -15.48 -4.33
CA CYS A 40 7.56 -16.72 -5.06
C CYS A 40 6.50 -16.84 -6.15
N GLY A 41 6.80 -17.60 -7.18
CA GLY A 41 5.87 -17.89 -8.27
C GLY A 41 6.31 -17.29 -9.59
N SER A 42 6.09 -18.03 -10.68
CA SER A 42 6.49 -17.62 -12.03
C SER A 42 5.38 -16.93 -12.80
N VAL A 43 4.11 -17.23 -12.48
CA VAL A 43 2.94 -16.67 -13.16
C VAL A 43 2.24 -15.66 -12.25
N ILE A 44 1.98 -16.04 -11.00
CA ILE A 44 1.40 -15.17 -9.97
C ILE A 44 2.37 -15.10 -8.80
N GLU A 45 2.87 -13.92 -8.50
CA GLU A 45 3.74 -13.72 -7.36
C GLU A 45 2.94 -13.85 -6.07
N MET A 46 3.48 -14.60 -5.11
CA MET A 46 2.86 -14.81 -3.81
C MET A 46 3.91 -14.87 -2.70
N LEU A 47 3.50 -14.52 -1.50
CA LEU A 47 4.31 -14.62 -0.30
C LEU A 47 3.88 -15.86 0.47
N ARG A 48 4.84 -16.77 0.76
CA ARG A 48 4.54 -17.99 1.53
C ARG A 48 4.40 -17.64 3.00
N LEU A 49 3.56 -18.40 3.72
CA LEU A 49 3.30 -18.18 5.14
C LEU A 49 4.59 -18.33 5.98
N CYS A 50 5.44 -19.29 5.66
CA CYS A 50 6.71 -19.47 6.38
C CYS A 50 7.64 -18.27 6.20
N ASP A 51 7.68 -17.68 5.00
CA ASP A 51 8.46 -16.48 4.73
C ASP A 51 7.88 -15.28 5.47
N LEU A 52 6.55 -15.13 5.46
CA LEU A 52 5.88 -14.06 6.21
C LEU A 52 6.18 -14.15 7.71
N LYS A 53 6.13 -15.34 8.30
CA LYS A 53 6.45 -15.53 9.71
C LYS A 53 7.89 -15.14 10.05
N THR A 54 8.84 -15.47 9.17
CA THR A 54 10.24 -15.09 9.34
C THR A 54 10.42 -13.59 9.25
N LEU A 55 9.77 -12.95 8.25
CA LEU A 55 9.81 -11.50 8.07
C LEU A 55 9.14 -10.78 9.25
N MET A 56 8.03 -11.31 9.76
CA MET A 56 7.37 -10.77 10.95
C MET A 56 8.32 -10.71 12.13
N ARG A 57 8.98 -11.82 12.41
CA ARG A 57 9.90 -11.92 13.56
C ARG A 57 11.10 -10.99 13.42
N ASN A 58 11.73 -10.96 12.26
CA ASN A 58 13.02 -10.32 12.08
C ASN A 58 12.93 -8.85 11.71
N PHE A 59 11.86 -8.41 11.01
CA PHE A 59 11.78 -7.07 10.44
C PHE A 59 10.50 -6.34 10.76
N ILE A 60 9.35 -7.00 10.67
CA ILE A 60 8.05 -6.32 10.77
C ILE A 60 7.71 -5.96 12.20
N LEU A 61 7.91 -6.87 13.16
CA LEU A 61 7.68 -6.57 14.56
C LEU A 61 8.58 -5.43 15.06
N PRO A 62 9.89 -5.41 14.75
CA PRO A 62 10.72 -4.24 15.07
C PRO A 62 10.21 -2.94 14.42
N ALA A 63 9.72 -2.99 13.19
CA ALA A 63 9.15 -1.82 12.52
C ALA A 63 7.86 -1.35 13.20
N LEU A 64 7.02 -2.27 13.65
CA LEU A 64 5.81 -1.96 14.42
C LEU A 64 6.15 -1.30 15.76
N GLU A 65 7.19 -1.77 16.44
CA GLU A 65 7.67 -1.14 17.67
C GLU A 65 8.09 0.31 17.41
N LYS A 66 8.85 0.54 16.34
CA LYS A 66 9.26 1.90 15.95
C LYS A 66 8.05 2.80 15.66
N SER A 67 7.05 2.27 14.96
CA SER A 67 5.81 3.01 14.67
C SER A 67 5.05 3.35 15.95
N THR A 68 5.02 2.44 16.92
CA THR A 68 4.38 2.66 18.21
C THR A 68 5.12 3.71 19.04
N GLN A 69 6.45 3.69 19.02
CA GLN A 69 7.29 4.65 19.74
C GLN A 69 7.21 6.06 19.13
N ASN A 70 6.98 6.15 17.83
CA ASN A 70 6.91 7.43 17.11
C ASN A 70 5.68 7.48 16.20
N PRO A 71 4.48 7.73 16.77
CA PRO A 71 3.25 7.77 15.99
C PRO A 71 3.22 8.91 14.95
N GLU A 72 4.06 9.93 15.09
CA GLU A 72 4.16 11.01 14.11
C GLU A 72 4.63 10.49 12.74
N MET A 73 5.48 9.48 12.72
CA MET A 73 5.93 8.88 11.46
C MET A 73 4.79 8.23 10.69
N THR A 74 3.89 7.56 11.39
CA THR A 74 2.70 6.98 10.78
C THR A 74 1.81 8.07 10.17
N LEU A 75 1.63 9.18 10.87
CA LEU A 75 0.87 10.32 10.35
C LEU A 75 1.52 10.95 9.12
N LYS A 76 2.84 11.06 9.10
CA LYS A 76 3.59 11.57 7.95
C LYS A 76 3.44 10.66 6.72
N ILE A 77 3.55 9.37 6.91
CA ILE A 77 3.37 8.38 5.83
C ILE A 77 1.96 8.48 5.25
N LYS A 78 0.94 8.55 6.13
CA LYS A 78 -0.45 8.70 5.72
C LYS A 78 -0.67 9.99 4.93
N ALA A 79 -0.13 11.12 5.41
CA ALA A 79 -0.24 12.41 4.75
C ALA A 79 0.43 12.39 3.37
N THR A 80 1.59 11.76 3.25
CA THR A 80 2.31 11.60 1.98
C THR A 80 1.47 10.80 0.97
N TRP A 81 0.86 9.72 1.42
CA TRP A 81 -0.01 8.90 0.57
C TRP A 81 -1.24 9.67 0.09
N GLU A 82 -1.88 10.45 0.97
CA GLU A 82 -3.02 11.27 0.61
C GLU A 82 -2.63 12.34 -0.42
N LEU A 83 -1.45 12.93 -0.27
CA LEU A 83 -0.92 13.91 -1.21
C LEU A 83 -0.66 13.27 -2.58
N GLU A 84 -0.02 12.12 -2.61
CA GLU A 84 0.21 11.37 -3.85
C GLU A 84 -1.10 11.08 -4.57
N LYS A 85 -2.12 10.66 -3.85
CA LYS A 85 -3.45 10.38 -4.39
C LYS A 85 -4.07 11.62 -5.04
N LYS A 86 -3.95 12.78 -4.39
CA LYS A 86 -4.43 14.06 -4.94
C LYS A 86 -3.68 14.44 -6.20
N ILE A 87 -2.36 14.28 -6.22
CA ILE A 87 -1.54 14.58 -7.40
C ILE A 87 -1.93 13.67 -8.57
N GLN A 88 -2.17 12.40 -8.31
CA GLN A 88 -2.62 11.46 -9.33
C GLN A 88 -3.99 11.84 -9.89
N GLN A 89 -4.91 12.30 -9.05
CA GLN A 89 -6.22 12.79 -9.50
C GLN A 89 -6.09 14.02 -10.38
N GLN A 90 -5.22 14.96 -10.03
CA GLN A 90 -4.96 16.15 -10.82
C GLN A 90 -4.32 15.79 -12.16
N ALA A 91 -3.36 14.89 -12.17
CA ALA A 91 -2.73 14.41 -13.41
C ALA A 91 -3.74 13.77 -14.34
N ARG A 92 -4.67 12.98 -13.80
CA ARG A 92 -5.75 12.36 -14.58
C ARG A 92 -6.68 13.42 -15.19
N ALA A 93 -7.04 14.44 -14.41
CA ALA A 93 -7.90 15.53 -14.91
C ALA A 93 -7.24 16.31 -16.05
N VAL A 94 -5.93 16.59 -15.94
CA VAL A 94 -5.16 17.24 -16.99
C VAL A 94 -5.11 16.39 -18.25
N LYS A 95 -4.91 15.08 -18.12
CA LYS A 95 -4.92 14.14 -19.24
C LYS A 95 -6.27 14.12 -19.94
N GLU A 96 -7.36 14.07 -19.19
CA GLU A 96 -8.71 14.09 -19.75
C GLU A 96 -8.99 15.38 -20.50
N LEU A 97 -8.53 16.52 -19.96
CA LEU A 97 -8.66 17.80 -20.64
C LEU A 97 -7.90 17.81 -21.97
N ARG A 98 -6.66 17.33 -21.97
CA ARG A 98 -5.86 17.22 -23.20
C ARG A 98 -6.54 16.34 -24.22
N ASP A 99 -7.02 15.18 -23.82
CA ASP A 99 -7.70 14.26 -24.74
C ASP A 99 -8.99 14.84 -25.29
N SER A 100 -9.72 15.59 -24.47
CA SER A 100 -10.93 16.31 -24.91
C SER A 100 -10.60 17.38 -25.95
N LEU A 101 -9.53 18.15 -25.73
CA LEU A 101 -9.09 19.17 -26.69
C LEU A 101 -8.65 18.54 -28.01
N VAL A 102 -7.90 17.46 -27.95
CA VAL A 102 -7.47 16.74 -29.16
C VAL A 102 -8.67 16.26 -29.96
N ARG A 103 -9.65 15.65 -29.32
CA ARG A 103 -10.87 15.20 -29.99
C ARG A 103 -11.63 16.36 -30.61
N ARG A 104 -11.78 17.44 -29.88
CA ARG A 104 -12.55 18.60 -30.32
C ARG A 104 -11.94 19.30 -31.52
N TYR A 105 -10.62 19.47 -31.54
CA TYR A 105 -9.96 20.27 -32.55
C TYR A 105 -9.38 19.49 -33.73
N TYR A 106 -9.01 18.22 -33.51
CA TYR A 106 -8.34 17.43 -34.54
C TYR A 106 -9.17 16.26 -35.08
N LEU A 107 -10.06 15.70 -34.27
CA LEU A 107 -10.82 14.51 -34.63
C LEU A 107 -12.30 14.78 -34.94
N THR A 108 -12.77 15.99 -34.76
CA THR A 108 -14.14 16.39 -35.13
C THR A 108 -14.21 16.71 -36.61
N MET A 109 -15.11 16.02 -37.28
CA MET A 109 -15.42 16.33 -38.68
C MET A 109 -16.79 16.92 -38.78
#